data_4b0575c0e8ebfa8b3c0efe43decaa7a9
#
_entry.id   4b0575c0e8ebfa8b3c0efe43decaa7a9
#
_cell.length_a   1.000
_cell.length_b   1.000
_cell.length_c   1.000
_cell.angle_alpha   90.00
_cell.angle_beta   90.00
_cell.angle_gamma   90.00
#
_symmetry.space_group_name_H-M   'P 1'
#
loop_
_entity.id
_entity.type
_entity.pdbx_description
1 polymer ?
#
loop_
_entity_poly.entity_id
_entity_poly.type
_entity_poly.pdbx_seq_one_letter_code
_entity_poly.pdbx_strand_id
1 'polypeptide(L)'
;MTWGYRLIPEAVKDLKKLDGSQRKQVIKALDKLITNPLPKAEGGYGSPLGSKNGVDLTGFLKIKLRGAGLRIVYKLVRIEGVAYVLIIGARAESEVYEDAMRRIEAFEYWYESLD
;
A
#
# COMPACT_ATOMS: atom_id res chain seq x y z
N MET A 1 -0.82 -14.13 15.00
CA MET A 1 -1.58 -14.08 13.73
C MET A 1 -0.61 -13.92 12.57
N THR A 2 -0.81 -14.68 11.51
CA THR A 2 0.04 -14.58 10.32
C THR A 2 -0.59 -13.62 9.33
N TRP A 3 0.19 -12.63 8.88
CA TRP A 3 -0.24 -11.64 7.90
C TRP A 3 0.36 -11.97 6.54
N GLY A 4 -0.33 -11.61 5.49
CA GLY A 4 0.18 -11.70 4.12
C GLY A 4 -0.04 -10.40 3.37
N TYR A 5 0.44 -10.35 2.12
CA TYR A 5 0.16 -9.21 1.26
C TYR A 5 -0.21 -9.69 -0.15
N ARG A 6 -0.97 -8.86 -0.85
CA ARG A 6 -1.28 -9.05 -2.27
C ARG A 6 -1.19 -7.69 -2.96
N LEU A 7 -0.71 -7.70 -4.18
CA LEU A 7 -0.68 -6.49 -5.00
C LEU A 7 -1.88 -6.51 -5.94
N ILE A 8 -2.62 -5.40 -5.99
CA ILE A 8 -3.65 -5.26 -7.04
C ILE A 8 -2.95 -5.13 -8.39
N PRO A 9 -3.64 -5.37 -9.52
CA PRO A 9 -2.99 -5.33 -10.84
C PRO A 9 -2.23 -4.04 -11.12
N GLU A 10 -2.74 -2.88 -10.70
CA GLU A 10 -2.07 -1.59 -10.88
C GLU A 10 -0.76 -1.52 -10.09
N ALA A 11 -0.73 -2.09 -8.88
CA ALA A 11 0.49 -2.13 -8.06
C ALA A 11 1.54 -3.07 -8.66
N VAL A 12 1.10 -4.16 -9.29
CA VAL A 12 2.01 -5.05 -10.03
C VAL A 12 2.69 -4.28 -11.16
N LYS A 13 1.94 -3.45 -11.89
CA LYS A 13 2.49 -2.61 -12.94
C LYS A 13 3.50 -1.61 -12.38
N ASP A 14 3.19 -1.00 -11.23
CA ASP A 14 4.12 -0.11 -10.55
C ASP A 14 5.44 -0.81 -10.25
N LEU A 15 5.35 -2.02 -9.69
CA LEU A 15 6.53 -2.80 -9.34
C LEU A 15 7.39 -3.11 -10.57
N LYS A 16 6.77 -3.44 -11.68
CA LYS A 16 7.47 -3.77 -12.94
C LYS A 16 8.21 -2.58 -13.53
N LYS A 17 7.76 -1.35 -13.24
CA LYS A 17 8.41 -0.12 -13.74
C LYS A 17 9.68 0.22 -12.97
N LEU A 18 9.89 -0.36 -11.80
CA LEU A 18 11.06 -0.09 -10.97
C LEU A 18 12.28 -0.83 -11.50
N ASP A 19 13.48 -0.31 -11.22
CA ASP A 19 14.70 -1.04 -11.52
C ASP A 19 14.87 -2.23 -10.56
N GLY A 20 15.85 -3.09 -10.83
CA GLY A 20 16.05 -4.30 -10.04
C GLY A 20 16.36 -4.01 -8.56
N SER A 21 17.14 -2.97 -8.30
CA SER A 21 17.49 -2.57 -6.93
C SER A 21 16.26 -2.10 -6.16
N GLN A 22 15.43 -1.26 -6.79
CA GLN A 22 14.22 -0.76 -6.18
C GLN A 22 13.22 -1.89 -5.91
N ARG A 23 13.07 -2.82 -6.86
CA ARG A 23 12.18 -3.98 -6.67
C ARG A 23 12.59 -4.81 -5.47
N LYS A 24 13.89 -5.07 -5.32
CA LYS A 24 14.40 -5.83 -4.16
C LYS A 24 14.07 -5.13 -2.86
N GLN A 25 14.22 -3.80 -2.81
CA GLN A 25 13.91 -3.03 -1.62
C GLN A 25 12.42 -3.06 -1.29
N VAL A 26 11.56 -3.01 -2.32
CA VAL A 26 10.10 -3.10 -2.12
C VAL A 26 9.73 -4.47 -1.55
N ILE A 27 10.23 -5.55 -2.15
CA ILE A 27 9.92 -6.90 -1.67
C ILE A 27 10.40 -7.08 -0.22
N LYS A 28 11.59 -6.62 0.08
CA LYS A 28 12.13 -6.68 1.45
C LYS A 28 11.25 -5.88 2.42
N ALA A 29 10.78 -4.71 2.00
CA ALA A 29 9.89 -3.88 2.82
C ALA A 29 8.53 -4.54 3.05
N LEU A 30 7.98 -5.20 2.04
CA LEU A 30 6.73 -5.93 2.17
C LEU A 30 6.87 -7.14 3.10
N ASP A 31 7.97 -7.87 2.99
CA ASP A 31 8.26 -8.99 3.89
C ASP A 31 8.37 -8.53 5.34
N LYS A 32 8.95 -7.36 5.57
CA LYS A 32 9.00 -6.77 6.90
C LYS A 32 7.63 -6.30 7.35
N LEU A 33 6.88 -5.66 6.44
CA LEU A 33 5.55 -5.11 6.74
C LEU A 33 4.62 -6.18 7.30
N ILE A 34 4.60 -7.36 6.70
CA ILE A 34 3.68 -8.42 7.11
C ILE A 34 4.00 -9.01 8.47
N THR A 35 5.11 -8.66 9.08
CA THR A 35 5.37 -9.03 10.47
C THR A 35 4.51 -8.20 11.43
N ASN A 36 4.16 -6.97 11.04
CA ASN A 36 3.21 -6.13 11.78
C ASN A 36 2.65 -5.01 10.91
N PRO A 37 1.64 -5.27 10.06
CA PRO A 37 1.08 -4.26 9.15
C PRO A 37 0.07 -3.32 9.80
N LEU A 38 -0.13 -3.41 11.10
CA LEU A 38 -1.06 -2.58 11.84
C LEU A 38 -0.63 -1.11 11.82
N PRO A 39 -1.56 -0.18 12.08
CA PRO A 39 -1.22 1.24 12.22
C PRO A 39 -0.21 1.46 13.36
N LYS A 40 0.54 2.54 13.27
CA LYS A 40 1.52 2.91 14.30
C LYS A 40 0.89 3.05 15.70
N ALA A 41 -0.34 3.54 15.77
CA ALA A 41 -1.05 3.66 17.04
C ALA A 41 -1.27 2.31 17.72
N GLU A 42 -1.22 1.22 16.96
CA GLU A 42 -1.35 -0.15 17.46
C GLU A 42 0.00 -0.87 17.48
N GLY A 43 1.09 -0.13 17.37
CA GLY A 43 2.45 -0.67 17.43
C GLY A 43 3.00 -1.20 16.12
N GLY A 44 2.28 -1.02 15.01
CA GLY A 44 2.72 -1.53 13.71
C GLY A 44 3.51 -0.52 12.89
N TYR A 45 3.83 -0.90 11.65
CA TYR A 45 4.64 -0.08 10.74
C TYR A 45 3.83 0.93 9.92
N GLY A 46 2.51 0.77 9.84
CA GLY A 46 1.67 1.57 8.95
C GLY A 46 1.38 2.96 9.45
N SER A 47 1.63 3.96 8.60
CA SER A 47 1.22 5.35 8.88
C SER A 47 -0.15 5.60 8.26
N PRO A 48 -1.18 5.90 9.06
CA PRO A 48 -2.51 6.13 8.50
C PRO A 48 -2.54 7.31 7.54
N LEU A 49 -3.30 7.15 6.46
CA LEU A 49 -3.67 8.24 5.58
C LEU A 49 -4.99 8.80 6.07
N GLY A 50 -5.12 10.13 6.07
CA GLY A 50 -6.36 10.78 6.49
C GLY A 50 -7.07 11.43 5.31
N SER A 51 -7.96 12.37 5.61
CA SER A 51 -8.60 13.18 4.58
C SER A 51 -7.72 14.37 4.24
N LYS A 52 -7.55 14.64 2.94
CA LYS A 52 -6.79 15.78 2.46
C LYS A 52 -7.33 16.21 1.09
N ASN A 53 -7.54 17.52 0.93
CA ASN A 53 -8.02 18.09 -0.33
C ASN A 53 -9.32 17.42 -0.83
N GLY A 54 -10.25 17.13 0.09
CA GLY A 54 -11.52 16.49 -0.26
C GLY A 54 -11.45 14.99 -0.52
N VAL A 55 -10.28 14.39 -0.35
CA VAL A 55 -10.07 12.96 -0.56
C VAL A 55 -10.03 12.27 0.80
N ASP A 56 -10.94 11.33 1.02
CA ASP A 56 -10.99 10.55 2.27
C ASP A 56 -10.30 9.20 2.05
N LEU A 57 -9.13 9.05 2.65
CA LEU A 57 -8.35 7.81 2.62
C LEU A 57 -8.30 7.12 3.98
N THR A 58 -9.32 7.37 4.81
CA THR A 58 -9.43 6.71 6.11
C THR A 58 -9.45 5.20 5.94
N GLY A 59 -8.62 4.48 6.69
CA GLY A 59 -8.51 3.03 6.59
C GLY A 59 -7.38 2.56 5.69
N PHE A 60 -6.75 3.47 4.95
CA PHE A 60 -5.56 3.17 4.15
C PHE A 60 -4.30 3.56 4.92
N LEU A 61 -3.23 2.85 4.66
CA LEU A 61 -1.96 3.01 5.37
C LEU A 61 -0.82 3.16 4.36
N LYS A 62 0.26 3.77 4.79
CA LYS A 62 1.47 3.87 3.96
C LYS A 62 2.70 3.49 4.73
N ILE A 63 3.72 3.05 4.01
CA ILE A 63 5.09 2.94 4.52
C ILE A 63 6.01 3.67 3.55
N LYS A 64 7.08 4.25 4.09
CA LYS A 64 8.09 4.98 3.31
C LYS A 64 9.36 4.17 3.26
N LEU A 65 9.90 3.99 2.06
CA LEU A 65 11.20 3.38 1.83
C LEU A 65 12.18 4.52 1.55
N ARG A 66 12.73 5.11 2.60
CA ARG A 66 13.55 6.31 2.48
C ARG A 66 14.79 6.12 1.61
N GLY A 67 15.44 4.97 1.73
CA GLY A 67 16.63 4.68 0.93
C GLY A 67 16.36 4.59 -0.57
N ALA A 68 15.17 4.16 -0.95
CA ALA A 68 14.75 4.04 -2.35
C ALA A 68 13.95 5.24 -2.84
N GLY A 69 13.55 6.14 -1.95
CA GLY A 69 12.68 7.26 -2.29
C GLY A 69 11.28 6.84 -2.70
N LEU A 70 10.81 5.71 -2.20
CA LEU A 70 9.52 5.15 -2.59
C LEU A 70 8.53 5.14 -1.43
N ARG A 71 7.25 5.06 -1.77
CA ARG A 71 6.15 4.89 -0.83
C ARG A 71 5.29 3.74 -1.28
N ILE A 72 4.74 3.01 -0.31
CA ILE A 72 3.81 1.91 -0.55
C ILE A 72 2.52 2.26 0.20
N VAL A 73 1.40 2.29 -0.53
CA VAL A 73 0.07 2.52 0.06
C VAL A 73 -0.69 1.20 0.04
N TYR A 74 -1.28 0.83 1.16
CA TYR A 74 -2.00 -0.43 1.28
C TYR A 74 -3.26 -0.28 2.13
N LYS A 75 -4.19 -1.22 1.94
CA LYS A 75 -5.35 -1.38 2.79
C LYS A 75 -5.23 -2.70 3.55
N LEU A 76 -5.36 -2.63 4.87
CA LEU A 76 -5.31 -3.82 5.71
C LEU A 76 -6.72 -4.38 5.89
N VAL A 77 -6.94 -5.59 5.42
CA VAL A 77 -8.19 -6.31 5.65
C VAL A 77 -7.94 -7.32 6.77
N ARG A 78 -8.30 -6.92 7.98
CA ARG A 78 -7.95 -7.66 9.19
C ARG A 78 -8.57 -9.05 9.26
N ILE A 79 -9.81 -9.18 8.82
CA ILE A 79 -10.52 -10.45 8.86
C ILE A 79 -9.84 -11.50 7.98
N GLU A 80 -9.19 -11.06 6.91
CA GLU A 80 -8.44 -11.96 6.02
C GLU A 80 -6.98 -12.12 6.43
N GLY A 81 -6.47 -11.17 7.20
CA GLY A 81 -5.05 -11.13 7.52
C GLY A 81 -4.19 -10.70 6.33
N VAL A 82 -4.72 -9.87 5.44
CA VAL A 82 -4.05 -9.48 4.19
C VAL A 82 -3.93 -7.97 4.06
N ALA A 83 -2.73 -7.51 3.69
CA ALA A 83 -2.47 -6.13 3.28
C ALA A 83 -2.54 -6.06 1.75
N TYR A 84 -3.53 -5.37 1.23
CA TYR A 84 -3.69 -5.18 -0.21
C TYR A 84 -2.93 -3.93 -0.63
N VAL A 85 -1.90 -4.11 -1.45
CA VAL A 85 -1.04 -3.01 -1.91
C VAL A 85 -1.66 -2.36 -3.14
N LEU A 86 -1.92 -1.05 -3.05
CA LEU A 86 -2.57 -0.28 -4.11
C LEU A 86 -1.58 0.51 -4.95
N ILE A 87 -0.56 1.10 -4.31
CA ILE A 87 0.38 1.99 -4.98
C ILE A 87 1.80 1.69 -4.51
N ILE A 88 2.73 1.64 -5.46
CA ILE A 88 4.17 1.61 -5.18
C ILE A 88 4.79 2.68 -6.06
N GLY A 89 5.35 3.74 -5.49
CA GLY A 89 5.95 4.78 -6.31
C GLY A 89 6.60 5.91 -5.54
N ALA A 90 7.39 6.68 -6.26
CA ALA A 90 8.09 7.87 -5.76
C ALA A 90 7.26 9.10 -6.13
N ARG A 91 6.26 9.41 -5.32
CA ARG A 91 5.34 10.49 -5.64
C ARG A 91 5.26 11.52 -4.53
N ALA A 92 4.98 12.76 -4.93
CA ALA A 92 4.61 13.80 -3.97
C ALA A 92 3.31 13.38 -3.26
N GLU A 93 3.14 13.83 -2.03
CA GLU A 93 2.03 13.39 -1.20
C GLU A 93 0.66 13.66 -1.87
N SER A 94 0.49 14.82 -2.50
CA SER A 94 -0.75 15.17 -3.21
C SER A 94 -1.06 14.19 -4.36
N GLU A 95 -0.04 13.80 -5.12
CA GLU A 95 -0.20 12.83 -6.22
C GLU A 95 -0.59 11.45 -5.70
N VAL A 96 -0.04 11.06 -4.56
CA VAL A 96 -0.40 9.79 -3.92
C VAL A 96 -1.89 9.77 -3.57
N TYR A 97 -2.42 10.88 -3.02
CA TYR A 97 -3.84 10.96 -2.69
C TYR A 97 -4.74 10.85 -3.92
N GLU A 98 -4.39 11.55 -5.00
CA GLU A 98 -5.17 11.50 -6.25
C GLU A 98 -5.13 10.11 -6.87
N ASP A 99 -3.96 9.49 -6.92
CA ASP A 99 -3.81 8.13 -7.44
C ASP A 99 -4.56 7.11 -6.59
N ALA A 100 -4.54 7.30 -5.27
CA ALA A 100 -5.25 6.41 -4.36
C ALA A 100 -6.76 6.46 -4.63
N MET A 101 -7.32 7.66 -4.87
CA MET A 101 -8.74 7.79 -5.20
C MET A 101 -9.13 6.98 -6.43
N ARG A 102 -8.36 7.11 -7.49
CA ARG A 102 -8.60 6.35 -8.72
C ARG A 102 -8.48 4.86 -8.49
N ARG A 103 -7.52 4.45 -7.69
CA ARG A 103 -7.23 3.03 -7.46
C ARG A 103 -8.17 2.39 -6.44
N ILE A 104 -8.83 3.17 -5.61
CA ILE A 104 -9.84 2.64 -4.69
C ILE A 104 -10.97 1.96 -5.47
N GLU A 105 -11.48 2.61 -6.52
CA GLU A 105 -12.52 2.01 -7.36
C GLU A 105 -12.02 0.73 -8.03
N ALA A 106 -10.82 0.78 -8.58
CA ALA A 106 -10.20 -0.39 -9.20
C ALA A 106 -9.99 -1.52 -8.19
N PHE A 107 -9.57 -1.18 -6.98
CA PHE A 107 -9.38 -2.14 -5.90
C PHE A 107 -10.72 -2.79 -5.51
N GLU A 108 -11.75 -1.99 -5.28
CA GLU A 108 -13.06 -2.52 -4.88
C GLU A 108 -13.63 -3.46 -5.94
N TYR A 109 -13.56 -3.06 -7.20
CA TYR A 109 -14.02 -3.90 -8.31
C TYR A 109 -13.24 -5.22 -8.36
N TRP A 110 -11.92 -5.15 -8.30
CA TRP A 110 -11.06 -6.34 -8.33
C TRP A 110 -11.30 -7.24 -7.13
N TYR A 111 -11.41 -6.65 -5.95
CA TYR A 111 -11.63 -7.38 -4.70
C TYR A 111 -12.95 -8.16 -4.73
N GLU A 112 -14.02 -7.51 -5.17
CA GLU A 112 -15.32 -8.16 -5.30
C GLU A 112 -15.29 -9.31 -6.32
N SER A 113 -14.43 -9.23 -7.33
CA SER A 113 -14.33 -10.26 -8.37
C SER A 113 -13.52 -11.49 -7.95
N LEU A 114 -12.94 -11.49 -6.76
CA LEU A 114 -12.10 -12.61 -6.30
C LEU A 114 -12.90 -13.85 -5.88
N ASP A 115 -14.19 -13.76 -5.74
CA ASP A 115 -15.04 -14.90 -5.37
C ASP A 115 -15.38 -15.81 -6.55
#